data_40a62aac4dc787652a22ea33126aa796
#
_entry.id   40a62aac4dc787652a22ea33126aa796
#
_cell.length_a   1.000
_cell.length_b   1.000
_cell.length_c   1.000
_cell.angle_alpha   90.00
_cell.angle_beta   90.00
_cell.angle_gamma   90.00
#
_symmetry.space_group_name_H-M   'P 1'
#
loop_
_entity.id
_entity.type
_entity.pdbx_description
1 polymer ?
#
loop_
_entity_poly.entity_id
_entity_poly.type
_entity_poly.pdbx_seq_one_letter_code
_entity_poly.pdbx_strand_id
1 'polypeptide(L)'
;MRYILLIIFVSYSPIHFENNKSDWIYIFDGKSFDGWHQYNSDGIGSQWSIDNCELIFKNNKESKQDLVTKEEFENFELSIEWNISKGGNSGIFYGVKEFPELDEAYKSGPEIQILDNENFFTTTKLHRSPSLYDLVGPDNNVSVNPHGDWNHLLLKIDHKNNIGTVVINGQFAFSYPLHGQEWDNLVSKSKFRYKDYYVNRGTNNEFLAFGSFKSGKIGLQDHGSDVKFRNIKIRKL
;
A
#
# COMPACT_ATOMS: atom_id res chain seq x y z
N MET A 1 49.04 61.85 -6.64
CA MET A 1 48.42 60.55 -6.19
C MET A 1 47.18 60.32 -7.02
N ARG A 2 47.21 59.30 -7.90
CA ARG A 2 46.06 58.93 -8.74
C ARG A 2 45.37 57.75 -8.03
N TYR A 3 44.12 57.95 -7.63
CA TYR A 3 43.30 56.88 -7.09
C TYR A 3 42.67 56.04 -8.23
N ILE A 4 42.96 54.76 -8.30
CA ILE A 4 42.30 53.77 -9.20
C ILE A 4 41.10 53.29 -8.50
N LEU A 5 39.90 53.58 -9.04
CA LEU A 5 38.60 53.01 -8.55
C LEU A 5 38.42 51.66 -9.18
N LEU A 6 38.46 50.58 -8.34
CA LEU A 6 38.20 49.22 -8.76
C LEU A 6 36.69 49.00 -8.72
N ILE A 7 36.03 48.91 -9.87
CA ILE A 7 34.60 48.56 -9.96
C ILE A 7 34.50 47.02 -10.02
N ILE A 8 33.98 46.44 -8.96
CA ILE A 8 33.67 44.98 -8.92
C ILE A 8 32.28 44.79 -9.52
N PHE A 9 32.22 44.15 -10.69
CA PHE A 9 30.96 43.67 -11.26
C PHE A 9 30.57 42.36 -10.58
N VAL A 10 29.52 42.38 -9.75
CA VAL A 10 28.88 41.20 -9.22
C VAL A 10 27.85 40.73 -10.27
N SER A 11 28.17 39.66 -10.95
CA SER A 11 27.22 38.99 -11.87
C SER A 11 26.18 38.21 -11.06
N TYR A 12 24.95 38.68 -11.03
CA TYR A 12 23.82 37.92 -10.56
C TYR A 12 23.43 36.86 -11.63
N SER A 13 23.74 35.61 -11.38
CA SER A 13 23.13 34.52 -12.14
C SER A 13 21.67 34.34 -11.68
N PRO A 14 20.68 34.31 -12.59
CA PRO A 14 19.30 34.04 -12.20
C PRO A 14 19.22 32.62 -11.65
N ILE A 15 18.70 32.50 -10.43
CA ILE A 15 18.33 31.19 -9.87
C ILE A 15 17.18 30.67 -10.72
N HIS A 16 17.46 29.68 -11.55
CA HIS A 16 16.43 28.92 -12.23
C HIS A 16 15.75 28.05 -11.17
N PHE A 17 14.54 28.43 -10.78
CA PHE A 17 13.62 27.48 -10.12
C PHE A 17 13.20 26.49 -11.20
N GLU A 18 13.80 25.28 -11.19
CA GLU A 18 13.19 24.16 -11.87
C GLU A 18 11.79 23.99 -11.26
N ASN A 19 10.76 24.15 -12.11
CA ASN A 19 9.41 23.73 -11.81
C ASN A 19 9.45 22.21 -11.70
N ASN A 20 9.72 21.68 -10.51
CA ASN A 20 9.52 20.27 -10.19
C ASN A 20 8.01 20.01 -10.32
N LYS A 21 7.56 19.68 -11.55
CA LYS A 21 6.30 18.98 -11.73
C LYS A 21 6.37 17.78 -10.80
N SER A 22 5.41 17.68 -9.89
CA SER A 22 5.24 16.53 -9.03
C SER A 22 5.20 15.28 -9.94
N ASP A 23 6.16 14.35 -9.78
CA ASP A 23 6.22 13.08 -10.51
C ASP A 23 5.11 12.10 -10.08
N TRP A 24 4.15 12.57 -9.29
CA TRP A 24 3.00 11.82 -8.82
C TRP A 24 1.96 11.65 -9.92
N ILE A 25 1.58 10.41 -10.17
CA ILE A 25 0.53 10.01 -11.10
C ILE A 25 -0.65 9.50 -10.29
N TYR A 26 -1.85 10.04 -10.52
CA TYR A 26 -3.06 9.48 -9.93
C TYR A 26 -3.38 8.15 -10.61
N ILE A 27 -3.47 7.07 -9.83
CA ILE A 27 -3.91 5.75 -10.28
C ILE A 27 -5.40 5.52 -10.00
N PHE A 28 -6.06 6.49 -9.38
CA PHE A 28 -7.51 6.61 -9.27
C PHE A 28 -7.90 8.07 -9.60
N ASP A 29 -8.72 8.26 -10.60
CA ASP A 29 -9.11 9.57 -11.12
C ASP A 29 -10.27 10.22 -10.35
N GLY A 30 -10.87 9.51 -9.39
CA GLY A 30 -12.03 9.94 -8.63
C GLY A 30 -13.36 9.82 -9.37
N LYS A 31 -13.41 9.24 -10.57
CA LYS A 31 -14.60 9.23 -11.45
C LYS A 31 -14.90 7.88 -12.06
N SER A 32 -13.89 7.07 -12.31
CA SER A 32 -14.02 5.79 -13.00
C SER A 32 -13.17 4.71 -12.33
N PHE A 33 -13.48 3.45 -12.68
CA PHE A 33 -12.64 2.31 -12.35
C PHE A 33 -11.56 2.05 -13.42
N ASP A 34 -11.30 3.00 -14.30
CA ASP A 34 -10.23 2.87 -15.28
C ASP A 34 -8.89 2.64 -14.57
N GLY A 35 -8.15 1.61 -15.01
CA GLY A 35 -6.93 1.19 -14.33
C GLY A 35 -7.12 0.20 -13.18
N TRP A 36 -8.37 -0.18 -12.84
CA TRP A 36 -8.70 -1.14 -11.78
C TRP A 36 -9.58 -2.29 -12.28
N HIS A 37 -9.56 -3.42 -11.60
CA HIS A 37 -10.48 -4.54 -11.79
C HIS A 37 -10.55 -5.38 -10.49
N GLN A 38 -11.56 -6.22 -10.38
CA GLN A 38 -11.65 -7.19 -9.30
C GLN A 38 -10.58 -8.27 -9.47
N TYR A 39 -9.94 -8.68 -8.39
CA TYR A 39 -8.93 -9.73 -8.38
C TYR A 39 -9.42 -11.00 -9.09
N ASN A 40 -8.61 -11.53 -10.01
CA ASN A 40 -8.92 -12.67 -10.87
C ASN A 40 -10.23 -12.52 -11.69
N SER A 41 -10.63 -11.30 -12.05
CA SER A 41 -11.83 -11.02 -12.85
C SER A 41 -11.63 -9.78 -13.70
N ASP A 42 -12.28 -9.71 -14.86
CA ASP A 42 -12.23 -8.53 -15.75
C ASP A 42 -13.20 -7.41 -15.32
N GLY A 43 -14.11 -7.69 -14.39
CA GLY A 43 -15.15 -6.76 -13.96
C GLY A 43 -14.79 -5.97 -12.69
N ILE A 44 -15.79 -5.23 -12.22
CA ILE A 44 -15.79 -4.60 -10.88
C ILE A 44 -16.89 -5.26 -10.07
N GLY A 45 -16.57 -5.68 -8.86
CA GLY A 45 -17.53 -6.27 -7.94
C GLY A 45 -18.63 -5.29 -7.54
N SER A 46 -19.84 -5.78 -7.33
CA SER A 46 -21.02 -4.98 -6.98
C SER A 46 -20.90 -4.21 -5.65
N GLN A 47 -19.93 -4.58 -4.83
CA GLN A 47 -19.65 -3.93 -3.53
C GLN A 47 -18.84 -2.65 -3.68
N TRP A 48 -18.19 -2.44 -4.84
CA TRP A 48 -17.39 -1.26 -5.12
C TRP A 48 -18.21 -0.20 -5.87
N SER A 49 -18.12 1.04 -5.42
CA SER A 49 -18.75 2.19 -6.04
C SER A 49 -17.87 3.44 -5.95
N ILE A 50 -18.21 4.47 -6.72
CA ILE A 50 -17.51 5.76 -6.68
C ILE A 50 -18.56 6.82 -6.38
N ASP A 51 -18.29 7.64 -5.37
CA ASP A 51 -19.10 8.80 -5.02
C ASP A 51 -18.20 9.91 -4.46
N ASN A 52 -18.44 11.16 -4.84
CA ASN A 52 -17.68 12.33 -4.36
C ASN A 52 -16.15 12.19 -4.45
N CYS A 53 -15.63 11.62 -5.54
CA CYS A 53 -14.21 11.30 -5.74
C CYS A 53 -13.65 10.29 -4.71
N GLU A 54 -14.49 9.56 -4.02
CA GLU A 54 -14.13 8.48 -3.11
C GLU A 54 -14.41 7.12 -3.78
N LEU A 55 -13.47 6.20 -3.67
CA LEU A 55 -13.65 4.79 -3.96
C LEU A 55 -14.23 4.14 -2.71
N ILE A 56 -15.42 3.57 -2.80
CA ILE A 56 -16.19 3.11 -1.65
C ILE A 56 -16.43 1.61 -1.80
N PHE A 57 -16.01 0.87 -0.78
CA PHE A 57 -16.44 -0.51 -0.59
C PHE A 57 -17.54 -0.57 0.46
N LYS A 58 -18.65 -1.23 0.12
CA LYS A 58 -19.75 -1.53 1.04
C LYS A 58 -20.04 -3.02 1.06
N ASN A 59 -19.96 -3.60 2.25
CA ASN A 59 -20.24 -5.01 2.43
C ASN A 59 -21.72 -5.31 2.17
N ASN A 60 -22.01 -6.10 1.15
CA ASN A 60 -23.35 -6.62 0.84
C ASN A 60 -23.48 -8.12 1.12
N LYS A 61 -22.47 -8.75 1.78
CA LYS A 61 -22.38 -10.16 2.10
C LYS A 61 -22.25 -11.11 0.90
N GLU A 62 -21.86 -10.59 -0.26
CA GLU A 62 -21.45 -11.38 -1.40
C GLU A 62 -20.03 -11.97 -1.21
N SER A 63 -19.55 -12.72 -2.20
CA SER A 63 -18.18 -13.25 -2.20
C SER A 63 -17.14 -12.12 -2.15
N LYS A 64 -15.95 -12.42 -1.65
CA LYS A 64 -14.82 -11.49 -1.60
C LYS A 64 -14.50 -10.89 -2.96
N GLN A 65 -14.25 -9.59 -2.98
CA GLN A 65 -14.06 -8.78 -4.18
C GLN A 65 -12.91 -7.79 -3.98
N ASP A 66 -11.69 -8.29 -3.69
CA ASP A 66 -10.50 -7.43 -3.66
C ASP A 66 -10.38 -6.68 -4.98
N LEU A 67 -10.03 -5.39 -4.92
CA LEU A 67 -9.84 -4.55 -6.08
C LEU A 67 -8.34 -4.37 -6.33
N VAL A 68 -7.88 -4.60 -7.59
CA VAL A 68 -6.46 -4.50 -7.93
C VAL A 68 -6.23 -3.60 -9.13
N THR A 69 -5.03 -2.99 -9.21
CA THR A 69 -4.63 -2.21 -10.39
C THR A 69 -4.40 -3.11 -11.61
N LYS A 70 -4.64 -2.58 -12.81
CA LYS A 70 -4.25 -3.25 -14.07
C LYS A 70 -2.73 -3.20 -14.27
N GLU A 71 -2.11 -2.06 -13.91
CA GLU A 71 -0.67 -1.83 -13.98
C GLU A 71 0.03 -2.48 -12.78
N GLU A 72 1.26 -2.97 -13.02
CA GLU A 72 2.17 -3.46 -12.00
C GLU A 72 3.25 -2.42 -11.69
N PHE A 73 3.72 -2.42 -10.43
CA PHE A 73 4.73 -1.49 -9.93
C PHE A 73 5.85 -2.26 -9.23
N GLU A 74 7.10 -1.81 -9.41
CA GLU A 74 8.27 -2.44 -8.81
C GLU A 74 8.91 -1.54 -7.74
N ASN A 75 9.43 -0.39 -8.14
CA ASN A 75 10.04 0.59 -7.23
C ASN A 75 9.18 1.85 -7.24
N PHE A 76 8.56 2.17 -6.11
CA PHE A 76 7.58 3.25 -6.06
C PHE A 76 7.38 3.82 -4.66
N GLU A 77 6.74 5.00 -4.62
CA GLU A 77 6.02 5.50 -3.47
C GLU A 77 4.53 5.57 -3.80
N LEU A 78 3.69 4.99 -2.94
CA LEU A 78 2.23 5.06 -2.99
C LEU A 78 1.74 6.01 -1.90
N SER A 79 0.94 7.01 -2.28
CA SER A 79 0.22 7.88 -1.36
C SER A 79 -1.27 7.61 -1.49
N ILE A 80 -1.93 7.28 -0.39
CA ILE A 80 -3.35 6.92 -0.36
C ILE A 80 -3.99 7.38 0.95
N GLU A 81 -5.21 7.89 0.85
CA GLU A 81 -6.03 8.17 2.03
C GLU A 81 -7.12 7.12 2.17
N TRP A 82 -7.37 6.69 3.42
CA TRP A 82 -8.40 5.71 3.75
C TRP A 82 -9.23 6.12 4.97
N ASN A 83 -10.48 5.66 5.02
CA ASN A 83 -11.42 5.85 6.13
C ASN A 83 -12.16 4.54 6.33
N ILE A 84 -12.17 4.02 7.55
CA ILE A 84 -12.77 2.72 7.91
C ILE A 84 -13.99 2.89 8.81
N SER A 85 -14.94 1.97 8.71
CA SER A 85 -16.10 1.90 9.61
C SER A 85 -15.71 1.44 11.02
N LYS A 86 -16.60 1.64 12.00
CA LYS A 86 -16.41 1.19 13.38
C LYS A 86 -16.22 -0.33 13.44
N GLY A 87 -15.15 -0.77 14.12
CA GLY A 87 -14.75 -2.18 14.19
C GLY A 87 -14.34 -2.76 12.84
N GLY A 88 -14.00 -1.91 11.86
CA GLY A 88 -13.70 -2.32 10.51
C GLY A 88 -12.29 -2.87 10.33
N ASN A 89 -12.15 -3.71 9.30
CA ASN A 89 -10.93 -4.35 8.86
C ASN A 89 -10.84 -4.29 7.34
N SER A 90 -9.68 -3.91 6.81
CA SER A 90 -9.34 -3.86 5.39
C SER A 90 -7.81 -3.87 5.25
N GLY A 91 -7.27 -3.73 4.04
CA GLY A 91 -5.84 -3.71 3.80
C GLY A 91 -5.45 -3.09 2.46
N ILE A 92 -4.19 -2.70 2.35
CA ILE A 92 -3.57 -2.27 1.11
C ILE A 92 -2.47 -3.27 0.78
N PHE A 93 -2.59 -3.94 -0.37
CA PHE A 93 -1.61 -4.91 -0.85
C PHE A 93 -0.64 -4.26 -1.84
N TYR A 94 0.56 -4.78 -1.92
CA TYR A 94 1.52 -4.50 -2.98
C TYR A 94 2.17 -5.79 -3.48
N GLY A 95 2.77 -5.76 -4.68
CA GLY A 95 3.40 -6.94 -5.24
C GLY A 95 2.42 -8.08 -5.58
N VAL A 96 1.12 -7.76 -5.71
CA VAL A 96 0.07 -8.75 -5.98
C VAL A 96 0.25 -9.33 -7.38
N LYS A 97 0.18 -10.66 -7.46
CA LYS A 97 0.07 -11.41 -8.72
C LYS A 97 -1.26 -12.16 -8.77
N GLU A 98 -1.84 -12.16 -9.94
CA GLU A 98 -3.07 -12.88 -10.23
C GLU A 98 -2.74 -14.24 -10.83
N PHE A 99 -3.15 -15.27 -10.14
CA PHE A 99 -3.08 -16.66 -10.60
C PHE A 99 -4.43 -17.30 -10.38
N PRO A 100 -4.97 -18.07 -11.33
CA PRO A 100 -6.26 -18.74 -11.18
C PRO A 100 -6.37 -19.62 -9.93
N GLU A 101 -5.22 -20.13 -9.43
CA GLU A 101 -5.12 -20.99 -8.27
C GLU A 101 -5.16 -20.24 -6.94
N LEU A 102 -4.94 -18.93 -6.96
CA LEU A 102 -5.00 -18.06 -5.78
C LEU A 102 -6.33 -17.30 -5.78
N ASP A 103 -7.18 -17.60 -4.83
CA ASP A 103 -8.52 -17.00 -4.72
C ASP A 103 -8.53 -15.64 -3.99
N GLU A 104 -7.38 -15.19 -3.43
CA GLU A 104 -7.26 -13.94 -2.67
C GLU A 104 -5.91 -13.27 -2.88
N ALA A 105 -5.91 -11.91 -2.97
CA ALA A 105 -4.73 -11.10 -3.26
C ALA A 105 -3.61 -11.25 -2.22
N TYR A 106 -3.94 -11.40 -0.92
CA TYR A 106 -2.96 -11.55 0.16
C TYR A 106 -2.10 -12.81 0.07
N LYS A 107 -2.47 -13.77 -0.78
CA LYS A 107 -1.69 -15.00 -0.96
C LYS A 107 -0.40 -14.78 -1.74
N SER A 108 -0.32 -13.71 -2.51
CA SER A 108 0.89 -13.30 -3.24
C SER A 108 1.47 -11.98 -2.71
N GLY A 109 0.62 -11.00 -2.38
CA GLY A 109 1.01 -9.64 -1.99
C GLY A 109 1.01 -9.41 -0.48
N PRO A 110 2.09 -8.87 0.10
CA PRO A 110 2.09 -8.41 1.47
C PRO A 110 1.09 -7.28 1.71
N GLU A 111 0.54 -7.22 2.92
CA GLU A 111 -0.53 -6.33 3.32
C GLU A 111 -0.06 -5.27 4.31
N ILE A 112 -0.37 -4.00 4.02
CA ILE A 112 -0.37 -2.94 5.03
C ILE A 112 -1.77 -2.88 5.62
N GLN A 113 -1.88 -3.23 6.90
CA GLN A 113 -3.14 -3.37 7.62
C GLN A 113 -3.90 -2.06 7.78
N ILE A 114 -5.19 -2.08 7.46
CA ILE A 114 -6.16 -1.05 7.81
C ILE A 114 -7.12 -1.61 8.86
N LEU A 115 -7.16 -0.99 10.04
CA LEU A 115 -7.96 -1.48 11.16
C LEU A 115 -8.47 -0.31 12.01
N ASP A 116 -9.70 -0.41 12.48
CA ASP A 116 -10.13 0.38 13.63
C ASP A 116 -9.48 -0.17 14.90
N ASN A 117 -8.33 0.38 15.26
CA ASN A 117 -7.50 -0.11 16.37
C ASN A 117 -8.18 -0.02 17.75
N GLU A 118 -9.25 0.75 17.89
CA GLU A 118 -9.98 0.94 19.14
C GLU A 118 -11.11 -0.07 19.34
N ASN A 119 -11.84 -0.38 18.27
CA ASN A 119 -13.05 -1.20 18.35
C ASN A 119 -12.89 -2.60 17.74
N PHE A 120 -11.74 -2.91 17.12
CA PHE A 120 -11.43 -4.25 16.65
C PHE A 120 -10.48 -4.95 17.63
N PHE A 121 -10.91 -6.10 18.16
CA PHE A 121 -10.08 -6.83 19.12
C PHE A 121 -8.91 -7.55 18.43
N THR A 122 -7.69 -7.24 18.83
CA THR A 122 -6.48 -7.98 18.47
C THR A 122 -5.50 -8.02 19.62
N THR A 123 -4.82 -9.15 19.80
CA THR A 123 -3.88 -9.38 20.90
C THR A 123 -2.44 -9.00 20.57
N THR A 124 -2.14 -8.73 19.29
CA THR A 124 -0.78 -8.45 18.83
C THR A 124 -0.71 -7.17 17.99
N LYS A 125 0.38 -6.43 18.17
CA LYS A 125 0.67 -5.25 17.35
C LYS A 125 0.93 -5.59 15.87
N LEU A 126 1.24 -6.86 15.56
CA LEU A 126 1.44 -7.32 14.19
C LEU A 126 0.15 -7.32 13.35
N HIS A 127 -1.02 -7.22 14.02
CA HIS A 127 -2.33 -7.18 13.38
C HIS A 127 -3.02 -5.82 13.50
N ARG A 128 -2.34 -4.81 14.07
CA ARG A 128 -2.90 -3.45 14.20
C ARG A 128 -2.50 -2.59 13.00
N SER A 129 -3.37 -1.65 12.63
CA SER A 129 -3.00 -0.62 11.64
C SER A 129 -1.89 0.28 12.20
N PRO A 130 -0.85 0.60 11.39
CA PRO A 130 -0.59 0.24 9.99
C PRO A 130 0.44 -0.90 9.82
N SER A 131 0.40 -1.99 10.58
CA SER A 131 1.40 -3.06 10.48
C SER A 131 1.60 -3.59 9.05
N LEU A 132 2.79 -4.11 8.75
CA LEU A 132 2.95 -5.13 7.71
C LEU A 132 2.40 -6.42 8.33
N TYR A 133 1.19 -6.80 7.91
CA TYR A 133 0.36 -7.78 8.59
C TYR A 133 1.09 -9.09 8.91
N ASP A 134 1.08 -9.45 10.19
CA ASP A 134 1.70 -10.64 10.78
C ASP A 134 3.23 -10.73 10.63
N LEU A 135 3.89 -9.65 10.17
CA LEU A 135 5.35 -9.60 9.94
C LEU A 135 6.02 -8.50 10.78
N VAL A 136 5.61 -7.24 10.62
CA VAL A 136 6.22 -6.09 11.31
C VAL A 136 5.13 -5.18 11.88
N GLY A 137 5.16 -4.96 13.18
CA GLY A 137 4.23 -4.03 13.83
C GLY A 137 4.75 -2.59 13.81
N PRO A 138 3.85 -1.60 13.96
CA PRO A 138 4.25 -0.20 14.07
C PRO A 138 5.00 0.09 15.38
N ASP A 139 5.76 1.17 15.39
CA ASP A 139 6.35 1.72 16.61
C ASP A 139 5.26 2.14 17.59
N ASN A 140 5.56 2.07 18.91
CA ASN A 140 4.57 2.27 19.96
C ASN A 140 3.94 3.67 20.00
N ASN A 141 4.62 4.68 19.43
CA ASN A 141 4.18 6.07 19.43
C ASN A 141 3.36 6.45 18.18
N VAL A 142 3.17 5.52 17.25
CA VAL A 142 2.42 5.76 16.02
C VAL A 142 0.93 5.74 16.32
N SER A 143 0.23 6.80 15.95
CA SER A 143 -1.21 6.92 16.09
C SER A 143 -1.91 6.88 14.74
N VAL A 144 -3.04 6.19 14.71
CA VAL A 144 -4.00 6.11 13.59
C VAL A 144 -5.25 6.85 14.04
N ASN A 145 -5.81 7.70 13.16
CA ASN A 145 -7.08 8.38 13.46
C ASN A 145 -8.20 7.33 13.61
N PRO A 146 -9.18 7.57 14.48
CA PRO A 146 -10.26 6.62 14.75
C PRO A 146 -11.13 6.36 13.52
N HIS A 147 -12.01 5.37 13.60
CA HIS A 147 -13.01 5.09 12.57
C HIS A 147 -13.82 6.36 12.22
N GLY A 148 -14.17 6.50 10.95
CA GLY A 148 -14.90 7.68 10.46
C GLY A 148 -13.98 8.85 10.06
N ASP A 149 -12.75 8.89 10.54
CA ASP A 149 -11.75 9.90 10.17
C ASP A 149 -10.81 9.38 9.06
N TRP A 150 -10.27 10.31 8.27
CA TRP A 150 -9.33 10.00 7.22
C TRP A 150 -7.91 9.80 7.78
N ASN A 151 -7.25 8.77 7.28
CA ASN A 151 -5.83 8.49 7.51
C ASN A 151 -5.07 8.58 6.19
N HIS A 152 -3.87 9.13 6.21
CA HIS A 152 -2.97 9.21 5.06
C HIS A 152 -1.82 8.24 5.21
N LEU A 153 -1.72 7.27 4.31
CA LEU A 153 -0.62 6.32 4.22
C LEU A 153 0.34 6.71 3.10
N LEU A 154 1.63 6.69 3.40
CA LEU A 154 2.71 6.69 2.41
C LEU A 154 3.47 5.38 2.54
N LEU A 155 3.46 4.59 1.48
CA LEU A 155 4.20 3.34 1.35
C LEU A 155 5.30 3.51 0.32
N LYS A 156 6.56 3.28 0.71
CA LYS A 156 7.69 3.23 -0.20
C LYS A 156 8.18 1.79 -0.35
N ILE A 157 8.32 1.33 -1.59
CA ILE A 157 8.92 0.05 -1.97
C ILE A 157 10.14 0.34 -2.83
N ASP A 158 11.31 -0.02 -2.34
CA ASP A 158 12.61 0.23 -2.97
C ASP A 158 13.43 -1.07 -2.98
N HIS A 159 13.17 -1.90 -3.98
CA HIS A 159 13.89 -3.17 -4.15
C HIS A 159 15.38 -2.99 -4.42
N LYS A 160 15.77 -1.83 -4.98
CA LYS A 160 17.16 -1.50 -5.26
C LYS A 160 17.98 -1.36 -3.98
N ASN A 161 17.37 -0.79 -2.95
CA ASN A 161 17.97 -0.62 -1.64
C ASN A 161 17.49 -1.68 -0.62
N ASN A 162 16.66 -2.64 -1.03
CA ASN A 162 16.07 -3.69 -0.20
C ASN A 162 15.31 -3.15 1.01
N ILE A 163 14.48 -2.13 0.84
CA ILE A 163 13.77 -1.50 1.93
C ILE A 163 12.33 -1.15 1.55
N GLY A 164 11.38 -1.60 2.36
CA GLY A 164 10.03 -1.09 2.45
C GLY A 164 9.91 -0.10 3.61
N THR A 165 9.15 0.98 3.44
CA THR A 165 8.94 2.01 4.48
C THR A 165 7.48 2.40 4.54
N VAL A 166 6.95 2.50 5.76
CA VAL A 166 5.57 2.91 6.03
C VAL A 166 5.56 4.17 6.87
N VAL A 167 4.80 5.17 6.41
CA VAL A 167 4.51 6.42 7.11
C VAL A 167 2.99 6.56 7.18
N ILE A 168 2.44 6.87 8.33
CA ILE A 168 1.00 7.11 8.56
C ILE A 168 0.80 8.50 9.18
N ASN A 169 -0.08 9.31 8.63
CA ASN A 169 -0.39 10.66 9.12
C ASN A 169 0.87 11.53 9.36
N GLY A 170 1.87 11.40 8.47
CA GLY A 170 3.17 12.08 8.59
C GLY A 170 4.13 11.50 9.62
N GLN A 171 3.78 10.43 10.33
CA GLN A 171 4.62 9.75 11.31
C GLN A 171 5.27 8.51 10.70
N PHE A 172 6.60 8.38 10.81
CA PHE A 172 7.31 7.14 10.46
C PHE A 172 6.80 6.00 11.34
N ALA A 173 6.31 4.94 10.70
CA ALA A 173 5.77 3.79 11.42
C ALA A 173 6.79 2.66 11.58
N PHE A 174 7.42 2.25 10.50
CA PHE A 174 8.48 1.23 10.47
C PHE A 174 9.10 1.12 9.08
N SER A 175 10.22 0.40 9.01
CA SER A 175 10.81 -0.10 7.76
C SER A 175 11.10 -1.60 7.87
N TYR A 176 11.26 -2.26 6.73
CA TYR A 176 11.44 -3.70 6.66
C TYR A 176 12.21 -4.12 5.39
N PRO A 177 12.93 -5.26 5.42
CA PRO A 177 13.56 -5.81 4.23
C PRO A 177 12.51 -6.37 3.27
N LEU A 178 12.73 -6.24 1.96
CA LEU A 178 11.81 -6.73 0.92
C LEU A 178 12.19 -8.13 0.39
N HIS A 179 13.41 -8.57 0.65
CA HIS A 179 13.91 -9.87 0.21
C HIS A 179 15.15 -10.32 1.00
N GLY A 180 15.60 -11.55 0.75
CA GLY A 180 16.78 -12.15 1.39
C GLY A 180 16.51 -12.72 2.78
N GLN A 181 17.58 -13.12 3.47
CA GLN A 181 17.50 -13.89 4.71
C GLN A 181 16.66 -13.20 5.81
N GLU A 182 16.72 -11.87 5.91
CA GLU A 182 15.94 -11.14 6.91
C GLU A 182 14.44 -11.19 6.62
N TRP A 183 14.05 -11.05 5.35
CA TRP A 183 12.68 -11.26 4.90
C TRP A 183 12.20 -12.69 5.18
N ASP A 184 13.00 -13.68 4.80
CA ASP A 184 12.68 -15.09 5.03
C ASP A 184 12.50 -15.41 6.52
N ASN A 185 13.29 -14.77 7.38
CA ASN A 185 13.15 -14.89 8.83
C ASN A 185 11.84 -14.28 9.37
N LEU A 186 11.35 -13.17 8.78
CA LEU A 186 10.05 -12.61 9.12
C LEU A 186 8.92 -13.56 8.70
N VAL A 187 8.93 -13.99 7.44
CA VAL A 187 7.92 -14.89 6.89
C VAL A 187 7.88 -16.22 7.65
N SER A 188 9.04 -16.78 8.03
CA SER A 188 9.11 -18.06 8.76
C SER A 188 8.47 -18.04 10.15
N LYS A 189 8.27 -16.85 10.75
CA LYS A 189 7.64 -16.65 12.05
C LYS A 189 6.16 -16.27 11.96
N SER A 190 5.65 -16.04 10.76
CA SER A 190 4.28 -15.60 10.49
C SER A 190 3.36 -16.75 10.10
N LYS A 191 2.07 -16.45 9.90
CA LYS A 191 1.10 -17.39 9.32
C LYS A 191 1.50 -17.85 7.91
N PHE A 192 2.25 -17.02 7.19
CA PHE A 192 2.71 -17.29 5.82
C PHE A 192 3.84 -18.32 5.72
N ARG A 193 4.39 -18.77 6.86
CA ARG A 193 5.41 -19.83 6.94
C ARG A 193 4.94 -21.19 6.42
N TYR A 194 3.62 -21.43 6.49
CA TYR A 194 3.06 -22.71 6.10
C TYR A 194 2.90 -22.79 4.60
N LYS A 195 3.99 -23.17 3.94
CA LYS A 195 3.93 -23.64 2.56
C LYS A 195 2.78 -24.65 2.37
N ASP A 196 2.52 -25.51 3.38
CA ASP A 196 1.50 -26.54 3.36
C ASP A 196 0.06 -26.02 3.52
N TYR A 197 -0.15 -24.80 4.06
CA TYR A 197 -1.50 -24.25 4.22
C TYR A 197 -2.22 -24.04 2.87
N TYR A 198 -1.45 -23.73 1.83
CA TYR A 198 -1.96 -23.52 0.47
C TYR A 198 -1.94 -24.81 -0.38
N VAL A 199 -1.03 -25.76 -0.08
CA VAL A 199 -0.87 -27.04 -0.78
C VAL A 199 -2.09 -27.95 -0.59
N ASN A 200 -2.70 -27.97 0.60
CA ASN A 200 -3.86 -28.83 0.93
C ASN A 200 -5.15 -28.48 0.18
N ARG A 201 -5.16 -27.44 -0.66
CA ARG A 201 -6.27 -27.08 -1.55
C ARG A 201 -6.09 -27.49 -3.00
N GLY A 202 -5.13 -28.36 -3.32
CA GLY A 202 -4.95 -28.93 -4.66
C GLY A 202 -4.15 -28.05 -5.62
N THR A 203 -3.48 -26.99 -5.13
CA THR A 203 -2.59 -26.15 -5.93
C THR A 203 -1.17 -26.71 -5.93
N ASN A 204 -0.55 -26.79 -7.11
CA ASN A 204 0.84 -27.24 -7.24
C ASN A 204 1.81 -26.30 -6.50
N ASN A 205 2.89 -26.87 -5.95
CA ASN A 205 3.91 -26.24 -5.10
C ASN A 205 4.62 -24.97 -5.66
N GLU A 206 4.32 -24.53 -6.87
CA GLU A 206 5.00 -23.44 -7.56
C GLU A 206 4.54 -22.05 -7.12
N PHE A 207 3.40 -21.94 -6.42
CA PHE A 207 2.74 -20.67 -6.05
C PHE A 207 3.03 -20.18 -4.62
N LEU A 208 4.07 -20.68 -4.01
CA LEU A 208 4.45 -20.33 -2.64
C LEU A 208 5.34 -19.08 -2.61
N ALA A 209 4.89 -18.06 -3.29
CA ALA A 209 5.70 -16.89 -3.50
C ALA A 209 5.18 -15.64 -2.77
N PHE A 210 4.59 -15.82 -1.56
CA PHE A 210 4.19 -14.69 -0.74
C PHE A 210 5.34 -13.69 -0.60
N GLY A 211 5.13 -12.45 -1.07
CA GLY A 211 6.09 -11.37 -1.01
C GLY A 211 7.38 -11.59 -1.83
N SER A 212 7.42 -12.55 -2.78
CA SER A 212 8.62 -12.83 -3.58
C SER A 212 8.68 -12.02 -4.87
N PHE A 213 7.60 -11.38 -5.26
CA PHE A 213 7.53 -10.66 -6.53
C PHE A 213 8.04 -9.23 -6.37
N LYS A 214 9.04 -8.85 -7.17
CA LYS A 214 9.54 -7.47 -7.19
C LYS A 214 8.56 -6.50 -7.85
N SER A 215 7.85 -6.97 -8.88
CA SER A 215 6.80 -6.21 -9.56
C SER A 215 5.45 -6.87 -9.30
N GLY A 216 4.42 -6.06 -9.08
CA GLY A 216 3.06 -6.54 -8.92
C GLY A 216 2.06 -5.41 -8.79
N LYS A 217 0.79 -5.78 -8.68
CA LYS A 217 -0.33 -4.85 -8.58
C LYS A 217 -0.45 -4.28 -7.17
N ILE A 218 -1.05 -3.09 -7.06
CA ILE A 218 -1.59 -2.56 -5.82
C ILE A 218 -2.99 -3.13 -5.63
N GLY A 219 -3.32 -3.58 -4.42
CA GLY A 219 -4.63 -4.11 -4.09
C GLY A 219 -5.29 -3.38 -2.92
N LEU A 220 -6.62 -3.35 -2.93
CA LEU A 220 -7.47 -2.85 -1.85
C LEU A 220 -8.36 -4.01 -1.38
N GLN A 221 -8.29 -4.32 -0.09
CA GLN A 221 -8.89 -5.52 0.47
C GLN A 221 -10.38 -5.36 0.73
N ASP A 222 -11.16 -6.35 0.29
CA ASP A 222 -12.46 -6.69 0.84
C ASP A 222 -12.29 -7.64 2.03
N HIS A 223 -12.43 -7.13 3.24
CA HIS A 223 -12.50 -7.94 4.46
C HIS A 223 -13.90 -7.93 5.10
N GLY A 224 -14.92 -7.54 4.33
CA GLY A 224 -16.30 -7.50 4.78
C GLY A 224 -16.65 -6.30 5.68
N SER A 225 -15.85 -5.25 5.68
CA SER A 225 -16.10 -4.01 6.42
C SER A 225 -16.16 -2.82 5.48
N ASP A 226 -17.09 -1.90 5.72
CA ASP A 226 -17.18 -0.68 4.92
C ASP A 226 -15.90 0.13 5.04
N VAL A 227 -15.32 0.49 3.90
CA VAL A 227 -14.08 1.28 3.81
C VAL A 227 -14.14 2.21 2.61
N LYS A 228 -13.46 3.34 2.71
CA LYS A 228 -13.35 4.33 1.64
C LYS A 228 -11.89 4.66 1.39
N PHE A 229 -11.57 4.96 0.12
CA PHE A 229 -10.25 5.39 -0.32
C PHE A 229 -10.37 6.61 -1.21
N ARG A 230 -9.35 7.48 -1.19
CA ARG A 230 -9.25 8.64 -2.09
C ARG A 230 -7.80 9.09 -2.25
N ASN A 231 -7.55 10.03 -3.15
CA ASN A 231 -6.22 10.63 -3.37
C ASN A 231 -5.13 9.58 -3.63
N ILE A 232 -5.50 8.52 -4.40
CA ILE A 232 -4.61 7.39 -4.66
C ILE A 232 -3.67 7.77 -5.80
N LYS A 233 -2.40 7.96 -5.48
CA LYS A 233 -1.38 8.36 -6.44
C LYS A 233 -0.06 7.63 -6.16
N ILE A 234 0.72 7.46 -7.22
CA ILE A 234 1.98 6.74 -7.19
C ILE A 234 3.08 7.57 -7.84
N ARG A 235 4.32 7.39 -7.38
CA ARG A 235 5.53 7.93 -8.00
C ARG A 235 6.52 6.79 -8.17
N LYS A 236 7.03 6.57 -9.39
CA LYS A 236 8.08 5.60 -9.68
C LYS A 236 9.44 6.12 -9.16
N LEU A 237 10.27 5.23 -8.60
CA LEU A 237 11.61 5.53 -8.05
C LEU A 237 12.72 5.17 -9.05
#